data_7b517ea907ed49951a43023c94d18013
#
_entry.id   7b517ea907ed49951a43023c94d18013
#
_cell.length_a   1.000
_cell.length_b   1.000
_cell.length_c   1.000
_cell.angle_alpha   90.00
_cell.angle_beta   90.00
_cell.angle_gamma   90.00
#
_symmetry.space_group_name_H-M   'P 1'
#
loop_
_entity.id
_entity.type
_entity.pdbx_description
1 polymer ?
#
loop_
_entity_poly.entity_id
_entity_poly.type
_entity_poly.pdbx_seq_one_letter_code
_entity_poly.pdbx_strand_id
1 'polypeptide(L)'
;LFEDRERPREVPPEFLWVRGDPTKESELDKVRLTQAAAVIVTGQRGASPQVADARTILVAFTVRAYLERHRQQIEDRRFPVYMVVEILDSENVGHARMAGADEVLETQRVGYSMIAHSVGYHGTAAAMSRVLLTGSHNIYAGQIPRGIDAKSTFGELLVQLGLSKKGGLIIGLRTSTGTEVINPPKNYQLKWDEHLLYLAQEPLLPAPD
;
A
#
# COMPACT_ATOMS: atom_id res chain seq x y z
N LEU A 1 -17.79 -2.40 -2.10
CA LEU A 1 -17.30 -2.88 -3.40
C LEU A 1 -18.14 -2.24 -4.51
N PHE A 2 -17.50 -1.84 -5.61
CA PHE A 2 -18.15 -1.12 -6.72
C PHE A 2 -17.76 -1.77 -8.06
N GLU A 3 -18.74 -2.34 -8.76
CA GLU A 3 -18.51 -3.07 -10.00
C GLU A 3 -19.79 -3.16 -10.86
N ASP A 4 -19.61 -3.26 -12.18
CA ASP A 4 -20.72 -3.36 -13.14
C ASP A 4 -21.23 -4.81 -13.31
N ARG A 5 -21.51 -5.46 -12.21
CA ARG A 5 -22.16 -6.77 -12.18
C ARG A 5 -23.05 -6.92 -10.95
N GLU A 6 -23.89 -7.94 -10.93
CA GLU A 6 -24.66 -8.29 -9.75
C GLU A 6 -23.76 -8.80 -8.63
N ARG A 7 -24.21 -8.60 -7.37
CA ARG A 7 -23.46 -9.06 -6.20
C ARG A 7 -23.28 -10.57 -6.24
N PRO A 8 -22.03 -11.06 -6.25
CA PRO A 8 -21.75 -12.49 -6.11
C PRO A 8 -22.21 -13.01 -4.76
N ARG A 9 -22.68 -14.26 -4.71
CA ARG A 9 -23.17 -14.89 -3.47
C ARG A 9 -22.07 -15.08 -2.42
N GLU A 10 -20.84 -15.19 -2.87
CA GLU A 10 -19.63 -15.40 -2.05
C GLU A 10 -19.18 -14.13 -1.33
N VAL A 11 -19.69 -12.96 -1.68
CA VAL A 11 -19.33 -11.71 -1.02
C VAL A 11 -19.98 -11.66 0.36
N PRO A 12 -19.17 -11.58 1.45
CA PRO A 12 -19.69 -11.55 2.80
C PRO A 12 -20.67 -10.37 3.02
N PRO A 13 -21.73 -10.56 3.85
CA PRO A 13 -22.81 -9.58 3.99
C PRO A 13 -22.35 -8.22 4.55
N GLU A 14 -21.27 -8.17 5.30
CA GLU A 14 -20.68 -6.95 5.85
C GLU A 14 -20.09 -6.00 4.77
N PHE A 15 -19.82 -6.50 3.56
CA PHE A 15 -19.38 -5.67 2.46
C PHE A 15 -20.56 -5.04 1.72
N LEU A 16 -20.61 -3.72 1.66
CA LEU A 16 -21.56 -3.03 0.80
C LEU A 16 -21.20 -3.29 -0.67
N TRP A 17 -22.22 -3.62 -1.45
CA TRP A 17 -22.12 -3.79 -2.89
C TRP A 17 -22.90 -2.70 -3.60
N VAL A 18 -22.25 -1.94 -4.47
CA VAL A 18 -22.87 -0.94 -5.32
C VAL A 18 -22.64 -1.36 -6.77
N ARG A 19 -23.73 -1.45 -7.53
CA ARG A 19 -23.63 -1.76 -8.96
C ARG A 19 -23.42 -0.47 -9.76
N GLY A 20 -22.39 -0.46 -10.61
CA GLY A 20 -22.08 0.65 -11.50
C GLY A 20 -20.74 0.46 -12.19
N ASP A 21 -20.51 1.23 -13.23
CA ASP A 21 -19.29 1.19 -14.03
C ASP A 21 -18.23 2.14 -13.45
N PRO A 22 -17.14 1.63 -12.84
CA PRO A 22 -16.11 2.47 -12.24
C PRO A 22 -15.29 3.28 -13.26
N THR A 23 -15.42 3.00 -14.55
CA THR A 23 -14.80 3.79 -15.62
C THR A 23 -15.58 5.06 -15.98
N LYS A 24 -16.78 5.22 -15.38
CA LYS A 24 -17.64 6.38 -15.63
C LYS A 24 -17.68 7.29 -14.42
N GLU A 25 -17.23 8.50 -14.58
CA GLU A 25 -17.18 9.50 -13.51
C GLU A 25 -18.56 9.78 -12.90
N SER A 26 -19.62 9.82 -13.72
CA SER A 26 -21.00 10.01 -13.25
C SER A 26 -21.53 8.89 -12.34
N GLU A 27 -20.87 7.75 -12.30
CA GLU A 27 -21.25 6.62 -11.46
C GLU A 27 -20.55 6.64 -10.09
N LEU A 28 -19.48 7.43 -9.93
CA LEU A 28 -18.68 7.48 -8.70
C LEU A 28 -19.39 8.15 -7.52
N ASP A 29 -20.40 8.98 -7.79
CA ASP A 29 -21.26 9.56 -6.76
C ASP A 29 -21.99 8.49 -5.92
N LYS A 30 -22.29 7.35 -6.54
CA LYS A 30 -22.99 6.23 -5.88
C LYS A 30 -22.19 5.66 -4.70
N VAL A 31 -20.87 5.78 -4.71
CA VAL A 31 -19.99 5.24 -3.68
C VAL A 31 -19.43 6.28 -2.72
N ARG A 32 -19.91 7.52 -2.81
CA ARG A 32 -19.46 8.65 -1.96
C ARG A 32 -17.94 8.76 -1.91
N LEU A 33 -17.31 8.73 -3.08
CA LEU A 33 -15.85 8.66 -3.21
C LEU A 33 -15.12 9.79 -2.45
N THR A 34 -15.68 10.99 -2.41
CA THR A 34 -15.13 12.13 -1.65
C THR A 34 -15.03 11.89 -0.14
N GLN A 35 -15.77 10.91 0.38
CA GLN A 35 -15.76 10.54 1.80
C GLN A 35 -14.88 9.31 2.09
N ALA A 36 -14.39 8.62 1.06
CA ALA A 36 -13.56 7.43 1.22
C ALA A 36 -12.19 7.78 1.82
N ALA A 37 -11.66 6.96 2.73
CA ALA A 37 -10.30 7.09 3.23
C ALA A 37 -9.28 6.60 2.18
N ALA A 38 -9.64 5.51 1.48
CA ALA A 38 -8.81 4.92 0.43
C ALA A 38 -9.67 4.30 -0.67
N VAL A 39 -9.05 4.11 -1.83
CA VAL A 39 -9.60 3.39 -2.98
C VAL A 39 -8.63 2.29 -3.36
N ILE A 40 -9.14 1.09 -3.56
CA ILE A 40 -8.36 -0.04 -4.08
C ILE A 40 -8.95 -0.41 -5.43
N VAL A 41 -8.11 -0.38 -6.48
CA VAL A 41 -8.48 -0.79 -7.83
C VAL A 41 -7.77 -2.09 -8.16
N THR A 42 -8.54 -3.16 -8.34
CA THR A 42 -8.01 -4.49 -8.64
C THR A 42 -8.20 -4.85 -10.10
N GLY A 43 -7.28 -5.65 -10.64
CA GLY A 43 -7.36 -6.18 -11.99
C GLY A 43 -8.55 -7.14 -12.17
N GLN A 44 -9.11 -7.17 -13.36
CA GLN A 44 -10.19 -8.09 -13.72
C GLN A 44 -9.64 -9.52 -13.83
N ARG A 45 -10.14 -10.42 -13.00
CA ARG A 45 -9.76 -11.83 -13.06
C ARG A 45 -10.23 -12.48 -14.36
N GLY A 46 -9.38 -13.32 -14.97
CA GLY A 46 -9.67 -14.04 -16.20
C GLY A 46 -9.46 -13.25 -17.49
N ALA A 47 -9.15 -11.95 -17.41
CA ALA A 47 -8.70 -11.16 -18.55
C ALA A 47 -7.19 -11.33 -18.76
N SER A 48 -6.71 -11.04 -19.99
CA SER A 48 -5.25 -10.93 -20.19
C SER A 48 -4.69 -9.75 -19.38
N PRO A 49 -3.40 -9.80 -18.97
CA PRO A 49 -2.78 -8.71 -18.22
C PRO A 49 -2.98 -7.33 -18.88
N GLN A 50 -2.82 -7.25 -20.19
CA GLN A 50 -2.97 -6.01 -20.95
C GLN A 50 -4.39 -5.42 -20.83
N VAL A 51 -5.41 -6.27 -20.93
CA VAL A 51 -6.82 -5.83 -20.83
C VAL A 51 -7.17 -5.46 -19.39
N ALA A 52 -6.72 -6.27 -18.42
CA ALA A 52 -6.94 -6.00 -17.01
C ALA A 52 -6.30 -4.67 -16.61
N ASP A 53 -5.03 -4.44 -16.95
CA ASP A 53 -4.27 -3.25 -16.60
C ASP A 53 -4.82 -2.00 -17.29
N ALA A 54 -5.18 -2.10 -18.57
CA ALA A 54 -5.80 -0.98 -19.29
C ALA A 54 -7.08 -0.49 -18.59
N ARG A 55 -7.94 -1.42 -18.14
CA ARG A 55 -9.15 -1.10 -17.37
C ARG A 55 -8.80 -0.51 -16.00
N THR A 56 -7.86 -1.09 -15.29
CA THR A 56 -7.41 -0.63 -13.98
C THR A 56 -6.86 0.79 -14.05
N ILE A 57 -6.02 1.09 -15.04
CA ILE A 57 -5.45 2.42 -15.28
C ILE A 57 -6.56 3.43 -15.62
N LEU A 58 -7.53 3.05 -16.46
CA LEU A 58 -8.67 3.91 -16.78
C LEU A 58 -9.50 4.23 -15.54
N VAL A 59 -9.77 3.24 -14.68
CA VAL A 59 -10.49 3.47 -13.41
C VAL A 59 -9.68 4.40 -12.50
N ALA A 60 -8.37 4.19 -12.36
CA ALA A 60 -7.50 5.04 -11.55
C ALA A 60 -7.54 6.50 -12.04
N PHE A 61 -7.42 6.70 -13.35
CA PHE A 61 -7.53 8.02 -13.96
C PHE A 61 -8.90 8.67 -13.69
N THR A 62 -9.99 7.90 -13.87
CA THR A 62 -11.37 8.37 -13.63
C THR A 62 -11.57 8.79 -12.17
N VAL A 63 -11.05 8.00 -11.23
CA VAL A 63 -11.09 8.31 -9.79
C VAL A 63 -10.35 9.61 -9.49
N ARG A 64 -9.13 9.80 -10.02
CA ARG A 64 -8.38 11.05 -9.82
C ARG A 64 -9.05 12.25 -10.44
N ALA A 65 -9.54 12.12 -11.68
CA ALA A 65 -10.26 13.19 -12.35
C ALA A 65 -11.52 13.62 -11.56
N TYR A 66 -12.26 12.65 -11.01
CA TYR A 66 -13.41 12.90 -10.15
C TYR A 66 -13.00 13.64 -8.87
N LEU A 67 -11.98 13.17 -8.16
CA LEU A 67 -11.50 13.80 -6.92
C LEU A 67 -10.99 15.22 -7.16
N GLU A 68 -10.27 15.46 -8.24
CA GLU A 68 -9.79 16.80 -8.58
C GLU A 68 -10.95 17.76 -8.91
N ARG A 69 -11.97 17.30 -9.62
CA ARG A 69 -13.18 18.08 -9.89
C ARG A 69 -13.97 18.43 -8.64
N HIS A 70 -13.93 17.56 -7.63
CA HIS A 70 -14.59 17.75 -6.34
C HIS A 70 -13.64 18.25 -5.25
N ARG A 71 -12.51 18.85 -5.62
CA ARG A 71 -11.45 19.28 -4.70
C ARG A 71 -11.95 20.13 -3.56
N GLN A 72 -12.88 21.06 -3.80
CA GLN A 72 -13.47 21.89 -2.75
C GLN A 72 -14.16 21.10 -1.63
N GLN A 73 -14.72 19.91 -1.93
CA GLN A 73 -15.37 19.05 -0.95
C GLN A 73 -14.40 18.26 -0.08
N ILE A 74 -13.14 18.18 -0.51
CA ILE A 74 -12.10 17.39 0.16
C ILE A 74 -10.92 18.25 0.68
N GLU A 75 -10.96 19.57 0.47
CA GLU A 75 -9.86 20.49 0.81
C GLU A 75 -9.55 20.51 2.30
N ASP A 76 -10.59 20.42 3.16
CA ASP A 76 -10.44 20.41 4.62
C ASP A 76 -10.06 19.04 5.22
N ARG A 77 -9.83 18.04 4.38
CA ARG A 77 -9.47 16.71 4.89
C ARG A 77 -8.03 16.69 5.39
N ARG A 78 -7.83 16.10 6.54
CA ARG A 78 -6.48 15.88 7.10
C ARG A 78 -5.60 15.04 6.19
N PHE A 79 -6.20 14.05 5.49
CA PHE A 79 -5.49 13.17 4.56
C PHE A 79 -6.24 13.08 3.24
N PRO A 80 -5.54 13.12 2.10
CA PRO A 80 -6.14 12.88 0.79
C PRO A 80 -6.67 11.45 0.68
N VAL A 81 -7.52 11.19 -0.31
CA VAL A 81 -7.96 9.82 -0.63
C VAL A 81 -6.77 9.05 -1.20
N TYR A 82 -6.34 8.01 -0.48
CA TYR A 82 -5.20 7.19 -0.86
C TYR A 82 -5.63 6.11 -1.86
N MET A 83 -4.93 5.98 -3.00
CA MET A 83 -5.30 5.05 -4.06
C MET A 83 -4.24 3.99 -4.27
N VAL A 84 -4.62 2.73 -4.02
CA VAL A 84 -3.82 1.54 -4.30
C VAL A 84 -4.34 0.88 -5.57
N VAL A 85 -3.43 0.55 -6.49
CA VAL A 85 -3.77 0.01 -7.80
C VAL A 85 -3.02 -1.29 -8.03
N GLU A 86 -3.74 -2.35 -8.39
CA GLU A 86 -3.15 -3.62 -8.82
C GLU A 86 -2.76 -3.55 -10.28
N ILE A 87 -1.51 -3.93 -10.61
CA ILE A 87 -1.00 -4.06 -11.97
C ILE A 87 -0.42 -5.48 -12.14
N LEU A 88 -0.71 -6.09 -13.27
CA LEU A 88 -0.27 -7.45 -13.59
C LEU A 88 1.00 -7.46 -14.43
N ASP A 89 1.20 -6.45 -15.30
CA ASP A 89 2.35 -6.30 -16.16
C ASP A 89 3.23 -5.14 -15.67
N SER A 90 4.48 -5.42 -15.33
CA SER A 90 5.44 -4.43 -14.81
C SER A 90 5.65 -3.22 -15.73
N GLU A 91 5.44 -3.35 -17.04
CA GLU A 91 5.55 -2.25 -17.99
C GLU A 91 4.48 -1.17 -17.77
N ASN A 92 3.34 -1.55 -17.17
CA ASN A 92 2.21 -0.67 -16.89
C ASN A 92 2.30 0.09 -15.56
N VAL A 93 3.28 -0.19 -14.71
CA VAL A 93 3.46 0.47 -13.40
C VAL A 93 3.58 1.99 -13.54
N GLY A 94 4.38 2.45 -14.52
CA GLY A 94 4.54 3.87 -14.81
C GLY A 94 3.21 4.53 -15.21
N HIS A 95 2.41 3.86 -16.01
CA HIS A 95 1.10 4.35 -16.45
C HIS A 95 0.10 4.46 -15.28
N ALA A 96 0.08 3.47 -14.38
CA ALA A 96 -0.77 3.51 -13.18
C ALA A 96 -0.39 4.68 -12.25
N ARG A 97 0.89 4.96 -12.07
CA ARG A 97 1.36 6.12 -11.30
C ARG A 97 0.97 7.44 -11.97
N MET A 98 1.12 7.56 -13.28
CA MET A 98 0.67 8.74 -14.04
C MET A 98 -0.84 8.91 -14.00
N ALA A 99 -1.61 7.83 -13.90
CA ALA A 99 -3.05 7.86 -13.69
C ALA A 99 -3.45 8.30 -12.27
N GLY A 100 -2.48 8.52 -11.37
CA GLY A 100 -2.68 9.05 -10.04
C GLY A 100 -2.73 8.00 -8.92
N ALA A 101 -2.23 6.77 -9.15
CA ALA A 101 -2.03 5.81 -8.08
C ALA A 101 -0.99 6.30 -7.08
N ASP A 102 -1.30 6.26 -5.79
CA ASP A 102 -0.35 6.54 -4.71
C ASP A 102 0.55 5.32 -4.48
N GLU A 103 -0.03 4.12 -4.62
CA GLU A 103 0.69 2.85 -4.54
C GLU A 103 0.29 1.91 -5.66
N VAL A 104 1.27 1.23 -6.24
CA VAL A 104 1.06 0.23 -7.29
C VAL A 104 1.59 -1.12 -6.82
N LEU A 105 0.71 -2.12 -6.84
CA LEU A 105 1.03 -3.47 -6.42
C LEU A 105 1.10 -4.41 -7.62
N GLU A 106 2.30 -4.93 -7.90
CA GLU A 106 2.56 -5.94 -8.93
C GLU A 106 2.31 -7.35 -8.37
N THR A 107 1.04 -7.76 -8.25
CA THR A 107 0.65 -8.98 -7.54
C THR A 107 1.23 -10.25 -8.15
N GLN A 108 1.30 -10.35 -9.48
CA GLN A 108 1.89 -11.51 -10.16
C GLN A 108 3.40 -11.60 -9.91
N ARG A 109 4.11 -10.47 -9.98
CA ARG A 109 5.55 -10.42 -9.74
C ARG A 109 5.90 -10.84 -8.31
N VAL A 110 5.15 -10.34 -7.32
CA VAL A 110 5.31 -10.74 -5.92
C VAL A 110 5.08 -12.24 -5.77
N GLY A 111 4.00 -12.79 -6.34
CA GLY A 111 3.69 -14.21 -6.29
C GLY A 111 4.78 -15.09 -6.93
N TYR A 112 5.21 -14.76 -8.14
CA TYR A 112 6.27 -15.50 -8.81
C TYR A 112 7.62 -15.38 -8.10
N SER A 113 7.95 -14.22 -7.55
CA SER A 113 9.17 -14.04 -6.75
C SER A 113 9.16 -14.92 -5.51
N MET A 114 8.02 -15.05 -4.82
CA MET A 114 7.88 -15.96 -3.68
C MET A 114 8.07 -17.42 -4.08
N ILE A 115 7.48 -17.85 -5.21
CA ILE A 115 7.64 -19.21 -5.74
C ILE A 115 9.10 -19.48 -6.07
N ALA A 116 9.73 -18.60 -6.85
CA ALA A 116 11.13 -18.75 -7.24
C ALA A 116 12.07 -18.80 -6.04
N HIS A 117 11.84 -17.92 -5.06
CA HIS A 117 12.65 -17.86 -3.83
C HIS A 117 12.53 -19.13 -2.99
N SER A 118 11.35 -19.75 -2.94
CA SER A 118 11.11 -20.97 -2.17
C SER A 118 11.82 -22.20 -2.75
N VAL A 119 12.23 -22.17 -4.02
CA VAL A 119 13.03 -23.24 -4.64
C VAL A 119 14.45 -23.26 -4.06
N GLY A 120 15.05 -22.08 -3.88
CA GLY A 120 16.41 -21.96 -3.31
C GLY A 120 16.43 -22.00 -1.78
N TYR A 121 15.36 -21.55 -1.13
CA TYR A 121 15.29 -21.38 0.33
C TYR A 121 13.99 -21.97 0.88
N HIS A 122 14.03 -23.27 1.19
CA HIS A 122 12.86 -24.02 1.67
C HIS A 122 12.24 -23.39 2.94
N GLY A 123 10.93 -23.27 2.96
CA GLY A 123 10.17 -22.74 4.10
C GLY A 123 10.01 -21.20 4.11
N THR A 124 10.73 -20.45 3.27
CA THR A 124 10.63 -18.99 3.25
C THR A 124 9.27 -18.48 2.76
N ALA A 125 8.63 -19.16 1.81
CA ALA A 125 7.28 -18.80 1.35
C ALA A 125 6.26 -18.90 2.50
N ALA A 126 6.36 -19.93 3.34
CA ALA A 126 5.48 -20.08 4.51
C ALA A 126 5.70 -18.96 5.53
N ALA A 127 6.94 -18.54 5.77
CA ALA A 127 7.25 -17.41 6.64
C ALA A 127 6.72 -16.10 6.10
N MET A 128 6.93 -15.82 4.80
CA MET A 128 6.38 -14.62 4.12
C MET A 128 4.85 -14.60 4.17
N SER A 129 4.20 -15.74 3.90
CA SER A 129 2.74 -15.85 3.97
C SER A 129 2.21 -15.58 5.38
N ARG A 130 2.90 -16.00 6.42
CA ARG A 130 2.49 -15.68 7.79
C ARG A 130 2.57 -14.19 8.10
N VAL A 131 3.58 -13.50 7.61
CA VAL A 131 3.69 -12.04 7.76
C VAL A 131 2.58 -11.32 7.00
N LEU A 132 2.25 -11.78 5.77
CA LEU A 132 1.32 -11.07 4.90
C LEU A 132 -0.16 -11.44 5.12
N LEU A 133 -0.46 -12.68 5.52
CA LEU A 133 -1.83 -13.21 5.45
C LEU A 133 -2.48 -13.48 6.81
N THR A 134 -1.72 -13.71 7.87
CA THR A 134 -2.30 -14.20 9.13
C THR A 134 -2.70 -13.10 10.12
N GLY A 135 -2.36 -11.84 9.84
CA GLY A 135 -2.64 -10.72 10.76
C GLY A 135 -1.96 -10.83 12.13
N SER A 136 -1.14 -11.87 12.35
CA SER A 136 -0.40 -12.03 13.60
C SER A 136 0.76 -11.05 13.74
N HIS A 137 1.35 -10.65 12.60
CA HIS A 137 2.37 -9.62 12.49
C HIS A 137 2.14 -8.86 11.19
N ASN A 138 2.37 -7.56 11.23
CA ASN A 138 2.26 -6.69 10.06
C ASN A 138 3.50 -5.82 9.94
N ILE A 139 3.75 -5.32 8.73
CA ILE A 139 4.76 -4.30 8.50
C ILE A 139 4.10 -2.94 8.70
N TYR A 140 4.65 -2.16 9.60
CA TYR A 140 4.22 -0.81 9.90
C TYR A 140 5.26 0.21 9.47
N ALA A 141 4.78 1.37 9.02
CA ALA A 141 5.58 2.59 8.96
C ALA A 141 5.31 3.43 10.22
N GLY A 142 6.35 3.95 10.84
CA GLY A 142 6.21 4.78 12.04
C GLY A 142 7.20 5.94 12.06
N GLN A 143 6.81 7.03 12.71
CA GLN A 143 7.70 8.19 12.88
C GLN A 143 8.89 7.84 13.76
N ILE A 144 10.07 8.37 13.41
CA ILE A 144 11.23 8.34 14.29
C ILE A 144 10.93 9.24 15.50
N PRO A 145 11.00 8.74 16.74
CA PRO A 145 10.70 9.57 17.93
C PRO A 145 11.59 10.80 18.03
N ARG A 146 11.01 11.93 18.38
CA ARG A 146 11.70 13.24 18.46
C ARG A 146 12.90 13.30 19.44
N GLY A 147 13.05 12.31 20.31
CA GLY A 147 14.19 12.20 21.25
C GLY A 147 15.46 11.60 20.65
N ILE A 148 15.42 11.18 19.38
CA ILE A 148 16.57 10.62 18.67
C ILE A 148 17.24 11.75 17.87
N ASP A 149 18.56 11.90 18.04
CA ASP A 149 19.31 12.90 17.30
C ASP A 149 19.28 12.58 15.80
N ALA A 150 18.95 13.57 14.97
CA ALA A 150 18.98 13.46 13.50
C ALA A 150 20.37 13.16 12.92
N LYS A 151 21.42 13.35 13.72
CA LYS A 151 22.79 12.96 13.34
C LYS A 151 23.09 11.50 13.71
N SER A 152 22.14 10.81 14.36
CA SER A 152 22.32 9.41 14.73
C SER A 152 22.41 8.52 13.49
N THR A 153 23.15 7.45 13.63
CA THR A 153 23.21 6.37 12.64
C THR A 153 22.04 5.40 12.85
N PHE A 154 21.75 4.63 11.82
CA PHE A 154 20.76 3.54 11.92
C PHE A 154 21.11 2.54 13.04
N GLY A 155 22.40 2.25 13.24
CA GLY A 155 22.86 1.38 14.33
C GLY A 155 22.56 1.94 15.72
N GLU A 156 22.76 3.23 15.92
CA GLU A 156 22.43 3.93 17.18
C GLU A 156 20.91 3.96 17.41
N LEU A 157 20.12 4.21 16.35
CA LEU A 157 18.66 4.14 16.37
C LEU A 157 18.17 2.78 16.86
N LEU A 158 18.71 1.67 16.35
CA LEU A 158 18.32 0.32 16.75
C LEU A 158 18.50 0.10 18.25
N VAL A 159 19.61 0.61 18.81
CA VAL A 159 19.92 0.50 20.24
C VAL A 159 19.00 1.37 21.07
N GLN A 160 18.82 2.65 20.69
CA GLN A 160 18.04 3.61 21.44
C GLN A 160 16.55 3.26 21.49
N LEU A 161 15.97 2.82 20.36
CA LEU A 161 14.56 2.46 20.31
C LEU A 161 14.22 1.18 21.06
N GLY A 162 15.13 0.21 21.07
CA GLY A 162 14.94 -1.06 21.76
C GLY A 162 13.63 -1.78 21.37
N LEU A 163 13.13 -1.59 20.14
CA LEU A 163 11.85 -2.15 19.68
C LEU A 163 11.79 -3.68 19.82
N SER A 164 12.93 -4.36 19.76
CA SER A 164 12.99 -5.80 19.98
C SER A 164 12.50 -6.20 21.37
N LYS A 165 12.70 -5.36 22.38
CA LYS A 165 12.18 -5.60 23.75
C LYS A 165 10.66 -5.41 23.86
N LYS A 166 10.05 -4.76 22.86
CA LYS A 166 8.61 -4.50 22.75
C LYS A 166 7.93 -5.40 21.72
N GLY A 167 8.62 -6.44 21.23
CA GLY A 167 8.08 -7.36 20.22
C GLY A 167 8.11 -6.81 18.78
N GLY A 168 8.88 -5.75 18.52
CA GLY A 168 9.05 -5.20 17.18
C GLY A 168 10.41 -5.49 16.57
N LEU A 169 10.47 -5.73 15.26
CA LEU A 169 11.70 -5.90 14.50
C LEU A 169 11.80 -4.81 13.44
N ILE A 170 12.79 -3.92 13.56
CA ILE A 170 13.04 -2.90 12.53
C ILE A 170 13.62 -3.60 11.29
N ILE A 171 12.99 -3.39 10.15
CA ILE A 171 13.40 -3.97 8.86
C ILE A 171 14.03 -2.94 7.93
N GLY A 172 13.82 -1.64 8.14
CA GLY A 172 14.39 -0.61 7.30
C GLY A 172 13.82 0.78 7.56
N LEU A 173 13.94 1.61 6.53
CA LEU A 173 13.49 3.00 6.49
C LEU A 173 12.72 3.25 5.21
N ARG A 174 11.79 4.20 5.24
CA ARG A 174 11.15 4.79 4.06
C ARG A 174 11.54 6.25 3.99
N THR A 175 12.11 6.66 2.87
CA THR A 175 12.52 8.05 2.62
C THR A 175 11.30 8.93 2.33
N SER A 176 11.47 10.24 2.42
CA SER A 176 10.44 11.23 2.01
C SER A 176 10.02 11.11 0.55
N THR A 177 10.90 10.58 -0.30
CA THR A 177 10.58 10.30 -1.71
C THR A 177 9.80 9.00 -1.91
N GLY A 178 9.47 8.28 -0.81
CA GLY A 178 8.73 7.03 -0.85
C GLY A 178 9.57 5.79 -1.18
N THR A 179 10.91 5.92 -1.19
CA THR A 179 11.81 4.77 -1.44
C THR A 179 12.09 4.03 -0.14
N GLU A 180 11.94 2.72 -0.17
CA GLU A 180 12.27 1.85 0.96
C GLU A 180 13.75 1.44 0.92
N VAL A 181 14.41 1.59 2.06
CA VAL A 181 15.79 1.12 2.28
C VAL A 181 15.72 -0.02 3.29
N ILE A 182 15.72 -1.26 2.80
CA ILE A 182 15.62 -2.45 3.64
C ILE A 182 17.01 -2.82 4.17
N ASN A 183 17.09 -3.08 5.48
CA ASN A 183 18.30 -3.45 6.21
C ASN A 183 19.49 -2.52 5.89
N PRO A 184 19.34 -1.18 6.08
CA PRO A 184 20.44 -0.25 5.84
C PRO A 184 21.66 -0.60 6.70
N PRO A 185 22.88 -0.29 6.26
CA PRO A 185 24.07 -0.55 7.06
C PRO A 185 24.02 0.27 8.36
N LYS A 186 24.67 -0.24 9.42
CA LYS A 186 24.62 0.41 10.75
C LYS A 186 25.12 1.85 10.78
N ASN A 187 26.03 2.21 9.86
CA ASN A 187 26.56 3.57 9.71
C ASN A 187 25.72 4.46 8.79
N TYR A 188 24.56 4.00 8.32
CA TYR A 188 23.62 4.84 7.54
C TYR A 188 23.19 6.04 8.37
N GLN A 189 23.36 7.24 7.83
CA GLN A 189 22.98 8.50 8.48
C GLN A 189 21.48 8.72 8.31
N LEU A 190 20.76 8.87 9.42
CA LEU A 190 19.31 9.13 9.40
C LEU A 190 19.03 10.54 8.86
N LYS A 191 17.86 10.67 8.23
CA LYS A 191 17.31 11.95 7.79
C LYS A 191 15.99 12.23 8.52
N TRP A 192 15.68 13.50 8.68
CA TRP A 192 14.52 13.97 9.45
C TRP A 192 13.16 13.52 8.94
N ASP A 193 13.09 13.27 7.64
CA ASP A 193 11.91 13.00 6.88
C ASP A 193 11.74 11.51 6.56
N GLU A 194 12.57 10.66 7.20
CA GLU A 194 12.50 9.22 7.08
C GLU A 194 11.56 8.62 8.12
N HIS A 195 10.88 7.57 7.72
CA HIS A 195 10.02 6.77 8.58
C HIS A 195 10.60 5.37 8.80
N LEU A 196 10.41 4.83 9.98
CA LEU A 196 10.83 3.47 10.29
C LEU A 196 9.87 2.46 9.68
N LEU A 197 10.43 1.44 9.02
CA LEU A 197 9.70 0.24 8.65
C LEU A 197 10.02 -0.86 9.67
N TYR A 198 8.99 -1.39 10.29
CA TYR A 198 9.16 -2.44 11.31
C TYR A 198 8.03 -3.46 11.27
N LEU A 199 8.36 -4.70 11.67
CA LEU A 199 7.44 -5.81 11.82
C LEU A 199 7.01 -5.90 13.30
N ALA A 200 5.70 -5.94 13.57
CA ALA A 200 5.14 -6.10 14.91
C ALA A 200 3.72 -6.69 14.86
N GLN A 201 3.20 -7.12 16.01
CA GLN A 201 1.80 -7.56 16.13
C GLN A 201 0.82 -6.37 16.10
N GLU A 202 1.22 -5.25 16.68
CA GLU A 202 0.44 -4.01 16.73
C GLU A 202 1.34 -2.79 16.49
N PRO A 203 0.78 -1.62 16.14
CA PRO A 203 1.56 -0.42 15.95
C PRO A 203 2.30 -0.01 17.24
N LEU A 204 3.64 0.09 17.19
CA LEU A 204 4.49 0.46 18.31
C LEU A 204 4.95 1.92 18.27
N LEU A 205 4.82 2.57 17.13
CA LEU A 205 5.21 3.96 16.88
C LEU A 205 4.03 4.73 16.28
N PRO A 206 3.98 6.07 16.45
CA PRO A 206 2.99 6.91 15.79
C PRO A 206 3.06 6.72 14.26
N ALA A 207 1.90 6.73 13.62
CA ALA A 207 1.84 6.68 12.16
C ALA A 207 2.53 7.92 11.54
N PRO A 208 3.06 7.81 10.32
CA PRO A 208 3.49 8.96 9.55
C PRO A 208 2.34 9.96 9.35
N ASP A 209 2.68 11.25 9.34
CA ASP A 209 1.72 12.34 9.05
C ASP A 209 1.26 12.33 7.59
#